data_886e0244396006f5de696a998a220dc5
#
_entry.id   886e0244396006f5de696a998a220dc5
#
_cell.length_a   1.000
_cell.length_b   1.000
_cell.length_c   1.000
_cell.angle_alpha   90.00
_cell.angle_beta   90.00
_cell.angle_gamma   90.00
#
_symmetry.space_group_name_H-M   'P 1'
#
loop_
_entity.id
_entity.type
_entity.pdbx_description
1 polymer ?
#
loop_
_entity_poly.entity_id
_entity_poly.type
_entity_poly.pdbx_seq_one_letter_code
_entity_poly.pdbx_strand_id
1 'polypeptide(L)'
;MTKFATGKYALSISDRSGLAFPYLEMVKEWNGAWVHFSEYEPKQPQLQPKPVSADPQALKHARPQRTAFFTPSVLNNNPFSTTGSSTTVTVTEDRHGRSTGDAVRFYEVKEMVGGVAISTFELNTTLNGNITDSATTITLTDASSFPTSGYIVIVSTNATTGLYTSETIKYTGKSSNDLTGCTRGTSAPSYGTTPESTTAVAHTSGAKVYGSYIITKVTETINYPGQPSTETVSNKFTITLASNASSTAIGGGYFVFGGPVNDRP
;
A
#
# COMPACT_ATOMS: atom_id res chain seq x y z
N MET A 1 65.57 2.71 -33.29
CA MET A 1 64.56 1.73 -32.87
C MET A 1 63.46 2.45 -32.03
N THR A 2 62.29 2.51 -32.53
CA THR A 2 61.16 3.01 -31.78
C THR A 2 60.87 2.03 -30.65
N LYS A 3 61.03 2.47 -29.41
CA LYS A 3 60.63 1.68 -28.24
C LYS A 3 59.12 1.75 -28.11
N PHE A 4 58.42 0.65 -28.26
CA PHE A 4 57.00 0.58 -27.94
C PHE A 4 56.81 0.56 -26.44
N ALA A 5 55.84 1.35 -25.94
CA ALA A 5 55.46 1.35 -24.55
C ALA A 5 54.85 -0.03 -24.15
N THR A 6 55.35 -0.62 -23.07
CA THR A 6 54.90 -1.93 -22.57
C THR A 6 54.28 -1.82 -21.21
N GLY A 7 52.96 -1.71 -21.18
CA GLY A 7 52.14 -1.76 -19.93
C GLY A 7 52.61 -0.76 -18.86
N LYS A 8 52.99 -1.24 -17.68
CA LYS A 8 53.39 -0.40 -16.55
C LYS A 8 54.64 0.47 -16.78
N TYR A 9 55.42 0.16 -17.79
CA TYR A 9 56.60 0.94 -18.19
C TYR A 9 56.32 1.95 -19.31
N ALA A 10 55.03 2.12 -19.66
CA ALA A 10 54.59 3.12 -20.62
C ALA A 10 54.81 4.52 -20.07
N LEU A 11 54.91 5.49 -20.99
CA LEU A 11 54.82 6.92 -20.63
C LEU A 11 53.37 7.37 -20.70
N SER A 12 52.97 8.22 -19.78
CA SER A 12 51.68 8.90 -19.75
C SER A 12 51.90 10.41 -19.75
N ILE A 13 51.01 11.14 -20.34
CA ILE A 13 51.00 12.60 -20.37
C ILE A 13 50.27 13.13 -19.14
N SER A 14 50.90 14.08 -18.42
CA SER A 14 50.25 14.78 -17.33
C SER A 14 49.23 15.78 -17.89
N ASP A 15 48.00 15.74 -17.36
CA ASP A 15 46.92 16.68 -17.73
C ASP A 15 47.24 18.13 -17.34
N ARG A 16 48.21 18.34 -16.43
CA ARG A 16 48.58 19.69 -15.96
C ARG A 16 49.66 20.33 -16.79
N SER A 17 50.77 19.64 -16.98
CA SER A 17 51.94 20.19 -17.73
C SER A 17 52.01 19.79 -19.19
N GLY A 18 51.28 18.74 -19.58
CA GLY A 18 51.41 18.16 -20.93
C GLY A 18 52.69 17.41 -21.17
N LEU A 19 53.52 17.23 -20.12
CA LEU A 19 54.81 16.47 -20.23
C LEU A 19 54.56 14.98 -20.06
N ALA A 20 55.45 14.17 -20.70
CA ALA A 20 55.39 12.71 -20.60
C ALA A 20 56.22 12.22 -19.41
N PHE A 21 55.55 11.50 -18.47
CA PHE A 21 56.15 10.90 -17.29
C PHE A 21 55.92 9.38 -17.27
N PRO A 22 56.70 8.63 -16.47
CA PRO A 22 56.43 7.20 -16.29
C PRO A 22 55.03 6.96 -15.77
N TYR A 23 54.29 6.01 -16.36
CA TYR A 23 52.91 5.71 -15.95
C TYR A 23 52.76 5.36 -14.46
N LEU A 24 53.75 4.71 -13.87
CA LEU A 24 53.76 4.33 -12.45
C LEU A 24 53.85 5.52 -11.49
N GLU A 25 54.28 6.68 -11.97
CA GLU A 25 54.46 7.90 -11.20
C GLU A 25 53.25 8.84 -11.35
N MET A 26 52.24 8.42 -12.09
CA MET A 26 51.02 9.18 -12.31
C MET A 26 50.00 8.95 -11.20
N VAL A 27 49.38 10.01 -10.69
CA VAL A 27 48.40 10.02 -9.61
C VAL A 27 47.14 10.75 -10.06
N LYS A 28 46.01 10.25 -9.66
CA LYS A 28 44.73 10.91 -9.93
C LYS A 28 44.42 11.97 -8.88
N GLU A 29 44.19 13.22 -9.29
CA GLU A 29 43.79 14.33 -8.43
C GLU A 29 42.32 14.27 -8.04
N TRP A 30 41.97 15.10 -7.09
CA TRP A 30 40.61 15.24 -6.59
C TRP A 30 39.59 15.71 -7.64
N ASN A 31 40.02 16.44 -8.67
CA ASN A 31 39.26 16.91 -9.82
C ASN A 31 39.11 15.86 -10.94
N GLY A 32 39.80 14.75 -10.81
CA GLY A 32 39.82 13.66 -11.77
C GLY A 32 40.96 13.68 -12.76
N ALA A 33 41.81 14.75 -12.80
CA ALA A 33 42.98 14.84 -13.66
C ALA A 33 44.05 13.82 -13.30
N TRP A 34 44.77 13.29 -14.29
CA TRP A 34 45.93 12.45 -14.14
C TRP A 34 47.19 13.28 -14.24
N VAL A 35 47.92 13.39 -13.13
CA VAL A 35 49.11 14.21 -13.04
C VAL A 35 50.29 13.42 -12.49
N HIS A 36 51.52 13.86 -12.78
CA HIS A 36 52.69 13.31 -12.12
C HIS A 36 52.68 13.66 -10.61
N PHE A 37 53.21 12.78 -9.74
CA PHE A 37 53.20 12.98 -8.28
C PHE A 37 53.83 14.29 -7.84
N SER A 38 54.83 14.85 -8.58
CA SER A 38 55.46 16.14 -8.32
C SER A 38 54.55 17.36 -8.57
N GLU A 39 53.48 17.15 -9.38
CA GLU A 39 52.50 18.17 -9.74
C GLU A 39 51.19 17.99 -8.97
N TYR A 40 51.12 16.99 -8.10
CA TYR A 40 49.91 16.68 -7.33
C TYR A 40 49.54 17.76 -6.33
N GLU A 41 48.32 18.22 -6.41
CA GLU A 41 47.75 19.14 -5.42
C GLU A 41 46.58 18.50 -4.61
N PRO A 42 46.66 18.51 -3.30
CA PRO A 42 45.56 18.06 -2.47
C PRO A 42 44.38 19.02 -2.59
N LYS A 43 43.18 18.47 -2.43
CA LYS A 43 41.94 19.26 -2.43
C LYS A 43 41.98 20.29 -1.29
N GLN A 44 41.72 21.54 -1.65
CA GLN A 44 41.62 22.62 -0.66
C GLN A 44 40.51 22.33 0.36
N PRO A 45 40.78 22.43 1.68
CA PRO A 45 39.78 22.16 2.71
C PRO A 45 38.51 23.01 2.62
N GLN A 46 38.61 24.19 2.02
CA GLN A 46 37.48 25.10 1.81
C GLN A 46 36.44 24.53 0.82
N LEU A 47 36.85 23.66 -0.05
CA LEU A 47 35.97 23.00 -1.03
C LEU A 47 35.23 21.80 -0.44
N GLN A 48 35.53 21.41 0.80
CA GLN A 48 34.76 20.42 1.50
C GLN A 48 33.62 21.09 2.25
N PRO A 49 32.38 20.62 2.10
CA PRO A 49 31.28 21.15 2.91
C PRO A 49 31.60 20.92 4.38
N LYS A 50 31.49 21.99 5.20
CA LYS A 50 31.68 21.88 6.66
C LYS A 50 30.68 20.85 7.19
N PRO A 51 31.10 19.87 8.01
CA PRO A 51 30.17 18.98 8.68
C PRO A 51 29.28 19.81 9.60
N VAL A 52 28.02 19.88 9.32
CA VAL A 52 27.02 20.53 10.18
C VAL A 52 26.58 19.49 11.20
N SER A 53 27.06 19.63 12.44
CA SER A 53 26.84 18.66 13.51
C SER A 53 25.42 18.62 14.08
N ALA A 54 24.54 19.54 13.67
CA ALA A 54 23.19 19.69 14.21
C ALA A 54 22.06 19.74 13.16
N ASP A 55 22.38 19.53 11.87
CA ASP A 55 21.37 19.54 10.82
C ASP A 55 20.98 18.10 10.45
N PRO A 56 19.74 17.66 10.79
CA PRO A 56 19.26 16.33 10.42
C PRO A 56 19.13 16.13 8.91
N GLN A 57 19.21 17.20 8.13
CA GLN A 57 19.18 17.14 6.67
C GLN A 57 20.57 16.95 6.05
N ALA A 58 21.65 17.12 6.83
CA ALA A 58 23.04 16.98 6.36
C ALA A 58 23.56 15.54 6.36
N LEU A 59 22.72 14.55 6.37
CA LEU A 59 23.11 13.16 6.30
C LEU A 59 23.63 12.83 4.89
N LYS A 60 24.92 12.54 4.77
CA LYS A 60 25.60 12.17 3.51
C LYS A 60 24.93 11.00 2.79
N HIS A 61 24.29 10.12 3.52
CA HIS A 61 23.57 8.93 3.02
C HIS A 61 22.24 8.77 3.73
N ALA A 62 21.42 9.82 3.72
CA ALA A 62 20.09 9.74 4.28
C ALA A 62 19.29 8.65 3.58
N ARG A 63 18.87 7.65 4.33
CA ARG A 63 17.89 6.65 3.94
C ARG A 63 16.75 6.71 4.94
N PRO A 64 15.87 7.72 4.84
CA PRO A 64 14.73 7.81 5.72
C PRO A 64 13.89 6.54 5.54
N GLN A 65 13.42 6.02 6.65
CA GLN A 65 12.41 4.98 6.61
C GLN A 65 11.25 5.52 5.76
N ARG A 66 10.88 4.80 4.74
CA ARG A 66 9.64 5.11 4.03
C ARG A 66 8.48 4.93 5.00
N THR A 67 7.94 6.02 5.49
CA THR A 67 6.53 6.07 5.91
C THR A 67 5.72 5.97 4.61
N ALA A 68 5.63 4.79 4.07
CA ALA A 68 4.69 4.56 3.01
C ALA A 68 3.31 4.69 3.64
N PHE A 69 2.55 5.70 3.23
CA PHE A 69 1.10 5.61 3.35
C PHE A 69 0.71 4.28 2.73
N PHE A 70 -0.16 3.54 3.41
CA PHE A 70 -0.62 2.27 2.91
C PHE A 70 -1.24 2.53 1.53
N THR A 71 -0.61 2.03 0.50
CA THR A 71 -1.18 1.97 -0.84
C THR A 71 -1.96 0.66 -0.95
N PRO A 72 -3.15 0.66 -1.56
CA PRO A 72 -3.86 -0.57 -1.84
C PRO A 72 -2.93 -1.56 -2.55
N SER A 73 -2.94 -2.81 -2.11
CA SER A 73 -2.19 -3.86 -2.79
C SER A 73 -2.92 -4.27 -4.06
N VAL A 74 -2.17 -4.49 -5.14
CA VAL A 74 -2.71 -5.12 -6.33
C VAL A 74 -2.86 -6.61 -6.05
N LEU A 75 -4.07 -7.13 -6.21
CA LEU A 75 -4.36 -8.54 -6.03
C LEU A 75 -3.92 -9.34 -7.26
N ASN A 76 -3.89 -10.64 -7.12
CA ASN A 76 -3.61 -11.56 -8.23
C ASN A 76 -4.66 -11.39 -9.33
N ASN A 77 -4.32 -11.82 -10.55
CA ASN A 77 -5.29 -11.87 -11.63
C ASN A 77 -6.44 -12.81 -11.28
N ASN A 78 -7.69 -12.36 -11.48
CA ASN A 78 -8.90 -13.08 -11.09
C ASN A 78 -8.86 -13.53 -9.62
N PRO A 79 -8.78 -12.60 -8.67
CA PRO A 79 -8.46 -12.91 -7.28
C PRO A 79 -9.59 -13.59 -6.53
N PHE A 80 -10.83 -13.47 -7.01
CA PHE A 80 -12.00 -14.00 -6.30
C PHE A 80 -12.36 -15.41 -6.76
N SER A 81 -12.56 -16.31 -5.80
CA SER A 81 -13.06 -17.66 -6.02
C SER A 81 -14.33 -17.87 -5.20
N THR A 82 -15.44 -18.11 -5.89
CA THR A 82 -16.75 -18.39 -5.30
C THR A 82 -17.05 -19.88 -5.30
N THR A 83 -17.91 -20.31 -4.37
CA THR A 83 -18.52 -21.63 -4.34
C THR A 83 -20.02 -21.47 -4.44
N GLY A 84 -20.66 -22.21 -5.35
CA GLY A 84 -22.11 -22.13 -5.53
C GLY A 84 -22.86 -22.41 -4.22
N SER A 85 -23.93 -21.65 -3.98
CA SER A 85 -24.75 -21.70 -2.75
C SER A 85 -23.99 -21.32 -1.46
N SER A 86 -22.86 -20.64 -1.56
CA SER A 86 -22.07 -20.16 -0.40
C SER A 86 -21.96 -18.65 -0.40
N THR A 87 -21.97 -18.05 0.79
CA THR A 87 -21.65 -16.64 1.01
C THR A 87 -20.13 -16.42 1.13
N THR A 88 -19.34 -17.48 1.33
CA THR A 88 -17.90 -17.36 1.52
C THR A 88 -17.19 -17.27 0.17
N VAL A 89 -16.40 -16.24 -0.01
CA VAL A 89 -15.52 -16.04 -1.16
C VAL A 89 -14.08 -16.10 -0.71
N THR A 90 -13.27 -16.86 -1.40
CA THR A 90 -11.83 -16.91 -1.21
C THR A 90 -11.17 -15.86 -2.08
N VAL A 91 -10.31 -15.05 -1.50
CA VAL A 91 -9.52 -14.03 -2.19
C VAL A 91 -8.07 -14.45 -2.20
N THR A 92 -7.44 -14.43 -3.38
CA THR A 92 -6.03 -14.75 -3.56
C THR A 92 -5.20 -13.47 -3.60
N GLU A 93 -4.27 -13.35 -2.67
CA GLU A 93 -3.30 -12.26 -2.58
C GLU A 93 -2.00 -12.85 -2.01
N ASP A 94 -0.97 -12.94 -2.82
CA ASP A 94 0.29 -13.59 -2.44
C ASP A 94 0.95 -12.88 -1.27
N ARG A 95 1.27 -13.66 -0.21
CA ARG A 95 1.98 -13.19 0.98
C ARG A 95 1.38 -11.92 1.58
N HIS A 96 0.05 -11.87 1.64
CA HIS A 96 -0.71 -10.66 1.95
C HIS A 96 -0.44 -10.04 3.34
N GLY A 97 0.19 -10.76 4.26
CA GLY A 97 0.54 -10.27 5.61
C GLY A 97 -0.65 -9.89 6.50
N ARG A 98 -1.88 -9.91 6.00
CA ARG A 98 -3.10 -9.56 6.73
C ARG A 98 -3.41 -10.55 7.84
N SER A 99 -4.12 -10.11 8.87
CA SER A 99 -4.58 -10.91 10.00
C SER A 99 -6.09 -11.11 9.96
N THR A 100 -6.57 -12.20 10.58
CA THR A 100 -8.02 -12.36 10.79
C THR A 100 -8.57 -11.20 11.60
N GLY A 101 -9.65 -10.59 11.11
CA GLY A 101 -10.26 -9.40 11.70
C GLY A 101 -9.89 -8.10 10.99
N ASP A 102 -8.89 -8.11 10.11
CA ASP A 102 -8.59 -6.92 9.30
C ASP A 102 -9.76 -6.60 8.38
N ALA A 103 -9.93 -5.32 8.11
CA ALA A 103 -10.92 -4.81 7.17
C ALA A 103 -10.27 -4.56 5.81
N VAL A 104 -10.91 -5.02 4.75
CA VAL A 104 -10.45 -4.79 3.37
C VAL A 104 -11.56 -4.20 2.52
N ARG A 105 -11.23 -3.21 1.72
CA ARG A 105 -12.08 -2.64 0.67
C ARG A 105 -11.49 -2.95 -0.68
N PHE A 106 -12.33 -3.37 -1.63
CA PHE A 106 -11.91 -3.67 -3.00
C PHE A 106 -12.25 -2.52 -3.95
N TYR A 107 -11.41 -2.37 -4.97
CA TYR A 107 -11.53 -1.35 -6.01
C TYR A 107 -11.22 -1.97 -7.36
N GLU A 108 -11.81 -1.40 -8.41
CA GLU A 108 -11.52 -1.75 -9.80
C GLU A 108 -11.84 -3.22 -10.14
N VAL A 109 -12.87 -3.77 -9.51
CA VAL A 109 -13.40 -5.08 -9.90
C VAL A 109 -14.06 -4.94 -11.26
N LYS A 110 -13.64 -5.75 -12.24
CA LYS A 110 -14.06 -5.60 -13.64
C LYS A 110 -15.08 -6.63 -14.10
N GLU A 111 -15.19 -7.75 -13.40
CA GLU A 111 -16.00 -8.89 -13.83
C GLU A 111 -16.85 -9.43 -12.69
N MET A 112 -18.05 -9.89 -13.03
CA MET A 112 -18.90 -10.66 -12.11
C MET A 112 -18.27 -12.04 -11.88
N VAL A 113 -18.40 -12.55 -10.66
CA VAL A 113 -17.85 -13.85 -10.28
C VAL A 113 -18.93 -14.73 -9.69
N GLY A 114 -19.16 -15.89 -10.29
CA GLY A 114 -20.14 -16.85 -9.78
C GLY A 114 -21.57 -16.28 -9.64
N GLY A 115 -21.95 -15.34 -10.53
CA GLY A 115 -23.23 -14.64 -10.48
C GLY A 115 -23.31 -13.53 -9.43
N VAL A 116 -22.20 -13.23 -8.75
CA VAL A 116 -22.10 -12.10 -7.81
C VAL A 116 -21.76 -10.82 -8.57
N ALA A 117 -22.55 -9.78 -8.37
CA ALA A 117 -22.38 -8.51 -9.03
C ALA A 117 -21.12 -7.76 -8.54
N ILE A 118 -20.53 -6.94 -9.40
CA ILE A 118 -19.36 -6.09 -9.08
C ILE A 118 -19.64 -5.22 -7.85
N SER A 119 -20.82 -4.62 -7.75
CA SER A 119 -21.25 -3.80 -6.63
C SER A 119 -21.27 -4.51 -5.28
N THR A 120 -21.28 -5.84 -5.27
CA THR A 120 -21.17 -6.63 -4.05
C THR A 120 -19.71 -6.66 -3.55
N PHE A 121 -18.73 -6.64 -4.45
CA PHE A 121 -17.32 -6.55 -4.06
C PHE A 121 -16.90 -5.12 -3.74
N GLU A 122 -17.39 -4.16 -4.51
CA GLU A 122 -17.15 -2.73 -4.31
C GLU A 122 -18.30 -2.09 -3.56
N LEU A 123 -18.32 -2.27 -2.23
CA LEU A 123 -19.37 -1.75 -1.37
C LEU A 123 -19.41 -0.22 -1.39
N ASN A 124 -20.29 0.35 -2.17
CA ASN A 124 -20.52 1.80 -2.21
C ASN A 124 -22.01 2.12 -2.29
N THR A 125 -22.42 3.16 -1.58
CA THR A 125 -23.80 3.65 -1.52
C THR A 125 -23.81 5.10 -1.01
N THR A 126 -24.97 5.62 -0.69
CA THR A 126 -25.13 6.93 -0.07
C THR A 126 -25.95 6.83 1.19
N LEU A 127 -25.78 7.82 2.07
CA LEU A 127 -26.53 7.95 3.31
C LEU A 127 -27.99 8.35 3.00
N ASN A 128 -28.95 7.64 3.58
CA ASN A 128 -30.36 7.96 3.47
C ASN A 128 -30.83 8.67 4.76
N GLY A 129 -30.87 9.99 4.70
CA GLY A 129 -31.21 10.84 5.84
C GLY A 129 -29.99 11.41 6.56
N ASN A 130 -30.22 12.44 7.35
CA ASN A 130 -29.18 13.04 8.20
C ASN A 130 -28.93 12.17 9.42
N ILE A 131 -27.68 12.09 9.85
CA ILE A 131 -27.32 11.42 11.10
C ILE A 131 -26.57 12.37 12.03
N THR A 132 -26.78 12.18 13.35
CA THR A 132 -26.00 12.88 14.38
C THR A 132 -24.68 12.15 14.65
N ASP A 133 -23.77 12.78 15.37
CA ASP A 133 -22.51 12.21 15.84
C ASP A 133 -22.69 11.02 16.81
N SER A 134 -23.82 10.90 17.43
CA SER A 134 -24.18 9.87 18.42
C SER A 134 -25.11 8.77 17.88
N ALA A 135 -25.48 8.81 16.60
CA ALA A 135 -26.38 7.84 16.00
C ALA A 135 -25.81 6.42 16.08
N THR A 136 -26.57 5.47 16.59
CA THR A 136 -26.21 4.03 16.69
C THR A 136 -26.81 3.18 15.57
N THR A 137 -27.71 3.78 14.78
CA THR A 137 -28.27 3.18 13.56
C THR A 137 -28.07 4.13 12.40
N ILE A 138 -27.66 3.59 11.27
CA ILE A 138 -27.36 4.35 10.05
C ILE A 138 -28.14 3.75 8.90
N THR A 139 -29.06 4.52 8.33
CA THR A 139 -29.85 4.10 7.18
C THR A 139 -29.13 4.46 5.89
N LEU A 140 -28.91 3.47 5.03
CA LEU A 140 -28.32 3.62 3.72
C LEU A 140 -29.39 3.66 2.62
N THR A 141 -29.08 4.23 1.48
CA THR A 141 -29.97 4.19 0.32
C THR A 141 -30.15 2.76 -0.18
N ASP A 142 -29.07 1.99 -0.20
CA ASP A 142 -29.06 0.57 -0.51
C ASP A 142 -27.96 -0.12 0.31
N ALA A 143 -28.34 -1.06 1.18
CA ALA A 143 -27.42 -1.89 1.93
C ALA A 143 -27.49 -3.37 1.51
N SER A 144 -28.12 -3.70 0.37
CA SER A 144 -28.33 -5.09 -0.07
C SER A 144 -27.02 -5.88 -0.19
N SER A 145 -25.99 -5.23 -0.71
CA SER A 145 -24.66 -5.84 -0.92
C SER A 145 -23.79 -5.86 0.33
N PHE A 146 -24.13 -5.09 1.38
CA PHE A 146 -23.33 -5.00 2.58
C PHE A 146 -23.44 -6.26 3.44
N PRO A 147 -22.34 -6.78 4.00
CA PRO A 147 -22.36 -7.90 4.94
C PRO A 147 -23.09 -7.53 6.23
N THR A 148 -23.36 -8.53 7.08
CA THR A 148 -24.09 -8.33 8.34
C THR A 148 -23.30 -7.55 9.38
N SER A 149 -21.99 -7.51 9.26
CA SER A 149 -21.10 -6.72 10.13
C SER A 149 -19.88 -6.28 9.35
N GLY A 150 -19.27 -5.18 9.76
CA GLY A 150 -18.09 -4.65 9.06
C GLY A 150 -17.76 -3.23 9.49
N TYR A 151 -17.02 -2.57 8.62
CA TYR A 151 -16.69 -1.16 8.76
C TYR A 151 -17.17 -0.41 7.54
N ILE A 152 -17.63 0.81 7.75
CA ILE A 152 -17.93 1.77 6.69
C ILE A 152 -17.13 3.05 6.92
N VAL A 153 -16.89 3.77 5.83
CA VAL A 153 -16.42 5.15 5.87
C VAL A 153 -17.46 6.03 5.22
N ILE A 154 -17.89 7.06 5.95
CA ILE A 154 -18.72 8.11 5.40
C ILE A 154 -17.84 9.27 5.02
N VAL A 155 -17.93 9.70 3.77
CA VAL A 155 -17.20 10.85 3.25
C VAL A 155 -18.18 11.96 2.92
N SER A 156 -18.02 13.10 3.58
CA SER A 156 -18.83 14.29 3.34
C SER A 156 -17.94 15.51 3.16
N THR A 157 -18.45 16.51 2.45
CA THR A 157 -17.81 17.81 2.33
C THR A 157 -18.41 18.73 3.40
N ASN A 158 -17.56 19.31 4.23
CA ASN A 158 -18.01 20.34 5.15
C ASN A 158 -18.49 21.56 4.36
N ALA A 159 -19.77 21.91 4.49
CA ALA A 159 -20.39 22.97 3.73
C ALA A 159 -19.77 24.37 3.97
N THR A 160 -19.13 24.56 5.14
CA THR A 160 -18.53 25.84 5.52
C THR A 160 -17.08 25.98 5.05
N THR A 161 -16.29 24.89 5.17
CA THR A 161 -14.85 24.93 4.88
C THR A 161 -14.49 24.36 3.52
N GLY A 162 -15.42 23.67 2.84
CA GLY A 162 -15.14 22.95 1.59
C GLY A 162 -14.22 21.73 1.76
N LEU A 163 -13.78 21.44 2.98
CA LEU A 163 -12.88 20.33 3.26
C LEU A 163 -13.65 19.01 3.34
N TYR A 164 -13.03 17.95 2.81
CA TYR A 164 -13.53 16.60 2.97
C TYR A 164 -13.32 16.14 4.41
N THR A 165 -14.38 15.63 5.01
CA THR A 165 -14.34 14.91 6.28
C THR A 165 -14.65 13.45 6.02
N SER A 166 -13.90 12.55 6.67
CA SER A 166 -14.16 11.12 6.62
C SER A 166 -14.30 10.59 8.03
N GLU A 167 -15.30 9.76 8.26
CA GLU A 167 -15.52 9.07 9.52
C GLU A 167 -15.59 7.57 9.30
N THR A 168 -14.82 6.82 10.05
CA THR A 168 -14.88 5.36 10.10
C THR A 168 -15.83 4.92 11.19
N ILE A 169 -16.76 4.03 10.83
CA ILE A 169 -17.81 3.53 11.72
C ILE A 169 -17.82 2.00 11.65
N LYS A 170 -17.80 1.35 12.79
CA LYS A 170 -18.01 -0.09 12.91
C LYS A 170 -19.50 -0.36 13.10
N TYR A 171 -20.04 -1.35 12.40
CA TYR A 171 -21.40 -1.84 12.64
C TYR A 171 -21.38 -3.34 12.92
N THR A 172 -22.30 -3.81 13.73
CA THR A 172 -22.38 -5.21 14.20
C THR A 172 -23.63 -5.93 13.75
N GLY A 173 -24.57 -5.23 13.12
CA GLY A 173 -25.80 -5.80 12.59
C GLY A 173 -26.31 -5.04 11.37
N LYS A 174 -27.15 -5.71 10.58
CA LYS A 174 -27.85 -5.14 9.43
C LYS A 174 -29.29 -5.63 9.39
N SER A 175 -30.22 -4.71 9.18
CA SER A 175 -31.64 -4.99 8.98
C SER A 175 -32.14 -4.18 7.80
N SER A 176 -32.45 -4.84 6.69
CA SER A 176 -32.78 -4.16 5.43
C SER A 176 -31.68 -3.15 5.04
N ASN A 177 -32.01 -1.87 4.99
CA ASN A 177 -31.06 -0.79 4.67
C ASN A 177 -30.46 -0.13 5.91
N ASP A 178 -30.74 -0.62 7.11
CA ASP A 178 -30.22 -0.09 8.36
C ASP A 178 -29.01 -0.87 8.83
N LEU A 179 -27.91 -0.19 9.07
CA LEU A 179 -26.76 -0.70 9.79
C LEU A 179 -26.97 -0.41 11.28
N THR A 180 -26.90 -1.44 12.12
CA THR A 180 -27.21 -1.34 13.55
C THR A 180 -26.01 -1.66 14.43
N GLY A 181 -26.05 -1.23 15.69
CA GLY A 181 -24.92 -1.41 16.61
C GLY A 181 -23.69 -0.64 16.16
N CYS A 182 -23.91 0.58 15.65
CA CYS A 182 -22.83 1.41 15.12
C CYS A 182 -21.99 2.02 16.23
N THR A 183 -20.67 1.83 16.14
CA THR A 183 -19.65 2.53 16.95
C THR A 183 -19.02 3.61 16.07
N ARG A 184 -19.23 4.85 16.48
CA ARG A 184 -18.83 6.05 15.74
C ARG A 184 -17.39 6.43 16.01
N GLY A 185 -16.76 7.11 15.06
CA GLY A 185 -15.42 7.66 15.22
C GLY A 185 -14.34 6.62 15.51
N THR A 186 -14.50 5.39 15.04
CA THR A 186 -13.60 4.26 15.32
C THR A 186 -12.43 4.19 14.30
N SER A 187 -11.59 3.19 14.48
CA SER A 187 -10.56 2.76 13.53
C SER A 187 -10.92 1.40 12.93
N ALA A 188 -10.59 1.20 11.67
CA ALA A 188 -10.73 -0.11 11.03
C ALA A 188 -9.37 -0.80 10.98
N PRO A 189 -9.20 -1.98 11.60
CA PRO A 189 -7.94 -2.73 11.52
C PRO A 189 -7.59 -3.02 10.07
N SER A 190 -6.35 -2.78 9.67
CA SER A 190 -5.87 -3.11 8.33
C SER A 190 -4.38 -3.40 8.35
N TYR A 191 -3.93 -4.27 7.44
CA TYR A 191 -2.53 -4.63 7.31
C TYR A 191 -1.67 -3.42 6.92
N GLY A 192 -0.51 -3.30 7.55
CA GLY A 192 0.53 -2.31 7.21
C GLY A 192 0.27 -0.90 7.73
N THR A 193 -0.84 -0.67 8.44
CA THR A 193 -1.14 0.63 9.05
C THR A 193 -1.41 0.49 10.54
N THR A 194 -1.02 1.51 11.31
CA THR A 194 -1.60 1.68 12.65
C THR A 194 -2.99 2.30 12.44
N PRO A 195 -4.07 1.60 12.83
CA PRO A 195 -5.41 2.14 12.62
C PRO A 195 -5.58 3.42 13.44
N GLU A 196 -5.85 4.53 12.76
CA GLU A 196 -6.17 5.79 13.42
C GLU A 196 -7.69 5.88 13.63
N SER A 197 -8.09 6.25 14.84
CA SER A 197 -9.48 6.57 15.13
C SER A 197 -9.85 7.89 14.47
N THR A 198 -11.01 7.93 13.85
CA THR A 198 -11.61 9.15 13.33
C THR A 198 -12.45 9.83 14.40
N THR A 199 -12.88 11.05 14.15
CA THR A 199 -13.82 11.76 15.06
C THR A 199 -15.26 11.57 14.58
N ALA A 200 -16.16 11.26 15.51
CA ALA A 200 -17.59 11.19 15.21
C ALA A 200 -18.12 12.60 14.87
N VAL A 201 -18.77 12.72 13.73
CA VAL A 201 -19.36 13.98 13.25
C VAL A 201 -20.75 13.74 12.66
N ALA A 202 -21.57 14.78 12.64
CA ALA A 202 -22.86 14.71 11.95
C ALA A 202 -22.63 14.67 10.43
N HIS A 203 -23.43 13.87 9.73
CA HIS A 203 -23.40 13.79 8.26
C HIS A 203 -24.79 14.07 7.69
N THR A 204 -24.81 14.66 6.52
CA THR A 204 -26.03 14.97 5.78
C THR A 204 -26.43 13.84 4.84
N SER A 205 -27.71 13.78 4.54
CA SER A 205 -28.24 12.86 3.52
C SER A 205 -27.49 13.02 2.20
N GLY A 206 -27.27 11.90 1.49
CA GLY A 206 -26.52 11.86 0.25
C GLY A 206 -24.99 11.77 0.40
N ALA A 207 -24.46 11.85 1.62
CA ALA A 207 -23.03 11.60 1.87
C ALA A 207 -22.63 10.22 1.33
N LYS A 208 -21.46 10.14 0.69
CA LYS A 208 -20.95 8.87 0.14
C LYS A 208 -20.55 7.92 1.27
N VAL A 209 -20.93 6.68 1.14
CA VAL A 209 -20.64 5.62 2.08
C VAL A 209 -19.92 4.47 1.37
N TYR A 210 -18.77 4.11 1.87
CA TYR A 210 -17.98 3.01 1.38
C TYR A 210 -17.87 1.94 2.46
N GLY A 211 -18.10 0.69 2.07
CA GLY A 211 -18.03 -0.46 2.97
C GLY A 211 -16.75 -1.25 2.81
N SER A 212 -16.52 -2.16 3.75
CA SER A 212 -15.44 -3.11 3.74
C SER A 212 -15.87 -4.48 4.23
N TYR A 213 -15.09 -5.47 3.90
CA TYR A 213 -15.21 -6.82 4.41
C TYR A 213 -14.23 -7.06 5.55
N ILE A 214 -14.68 -7.77 6.59
CA ILE A 214 -13.80 -8.34 7.60
C ILE A 214 -13.27 -9.67 7.05
N ILE A 215 -11.97 -9.84 7.07
CA ILE A 215 -11.32 -11.03 6.52
C ILE A 215 -11.10 -12.11 7.56
N THR A 216 -11.05 -13.36 7.07
CA THR A 216 -10.50 -14.49 7.80
C THR A 216 -9.30 -15.01 7.04
N LYS A 217 -8.14 -14.96 7.68
CA LYS A 217 -6.87 -15.42 7.10
C LYS A 217 -6.90 -16.93 6.86
N VAL A 218 -6.43 -17.34 5.69
CA VAL A 218 -6.19 -18.76 5.36
C VAL A 218 -4.69 -18.99 5.31
N THR A 219 -4.22 -19.97 6.08
CA THR A 219 -2.82 -20.39 6.09
C THR A 219 -2.67 -21.71 5.35
N GLU A 220 -1.67 -21.79 4.48
CA GLU A 220 -1.30 -22.98 3.73
C GLU A 220 0.12 -23.41 4.11
N THR A 221 0.35 -24.70 4.27
CA THR A 221 1.69 -25.25 4.49
C THR A 221 2.22 -25.76 3.17
N ILE A 222 3.32 -25.19 2.70
CA ILE A 222 3.99 -25.60 1.47
C ILE A 222 5.16 -26.51 1.81
N ASN A 223 5.14 -27.70 1.21
CA ASN A 223 6.24 -28.66 1.26
C ASN A 223 7.04 -28.53 -0.03
N TYR A 224 8.29 -28.11 0.07
CA TYR A 224 9.18 -28.07 -1.09
C TYR A 224 9.89 -29.43 -1.22
N PRO A 225 9.75 -30.13 -2.37
CA PRO A 225 10.46 -31.39 -2.60
C PRO A 225 11.97 -31.18 -2.45
N GLY A 226 12.60 -32.01 -1.56
CA GLY A 226 14.03 -31.95 -1.31
C GLY A 226 14.48 -30.94 -0.25
N GLN A 227 13.57 -30.20 0.38
CA GLN A 227 13.86 -29.34 1.54
C GLN A 227 13.35 -29.99 2.84
N PRO A 228 14.13 -29.94 3.94
CA PRO A 228 13.72 -30.52 5.21
C PRO A 228 12.68 -29.68 6.00
N SER A 229 12.38 -28.48 5.53
CA SER A 229 11.48 -27.54 6.19
C SER A 229 10.23 -27.25 5.37
N THR A 230 9.09 -27.15 6.04
CA THR A 230 7.84 -26.66 5.49
C THR A 230 7.73 -25.16 5.73
N GLU A 231 7.24 -24.42 4.75
CA GLU A 231 6.91 -23.00 4.91
C GLU A 231 5.41 -22.83 5.10
N THR A 232 5.01 -22.10 6.14
CA THR A 232 3.61 -21.69 6.33
C THR A 232 3.42 -20.32 5.69
N VAL A 233 2.63 -20.28 4.64
CA VAL A 233 2.35 -19.04 3.88
C VAL A 233 0.89 -18.64 4.00
N SER A 234 0.62 -17.39 3.75
CA SER A 234 -0.72 -16.81 3.72
C SER A 234 -0.91 -16.11 2.38
N ASN A 235 -1.40 -16.87 1.42
CA ASN A 235 -1.66 -16.41 0.05
C ASN A 235 -3.16 -16.21 -0.21
N LYS A 236 -4.00 -16.50 0.78
CA LYS A 236 -5.45 -16.43 0.66
C LYS A 236 -6.07 -15.94 1.96
N PHE A 237 -7.20 -15.28 1.81
CA PHE A 237 -8.13 -15.00 2.91
C PHE A 237 -9.55 -15.15 2.42
N THR A 238 -10.51 -15.25 3.33
CA THR A 238 -11.92 -15.33 2.99
C THR A 238 -12.66 -14.09 3.45
N ILE A 239 -13.71 -13.75 2.70
CA ILE A 239 -14.71 -12.74 3.03
C ILE A 239 -16.09 -13.37 3.01
N THR A 240 -17.06 -12.75 3.67
CA THR A 240 -18.45 -13.21 3.70
C THR A 240 -19.33 -12.19 2.99
N LEU A 241 -20.00 -12.61 1.92
CA LEU A 241 -20.95 -11.80 1.19
C LEU A 241 -22.30 -11.70 1.90
N ALA A 242 -23.11 -10.73 1.51
CA ALA A 242 -24.49 -10.58 1.98
C ALA A 242 -25.43 -11.68 1.45
N SER A 243 -25.12 -12.24 0.30
CA SER A 243 -25.93 -13.27 -0.37
C SER A 243 -25.05 -14.39 -0.94
N ASN A 244 -25.65 -15.56 -1.19
CA ASN A 244 -24.94 -16.69 -1.79
C ASN A 244 -24.50 -16.40 -3.23
N ALA A 245 -23.34 -16.89 -3.60
CA ALA A 245 -22.96 -17.00 -5.00
C ALA A 245 -23.85 -18.06 -5.70
N SER A 246 -24.21 -17.81 -6.94
CA SER A 246 -25.07 -18.73 -7.71
C SER A 246 -24.29 -19.91 -8.29
N SER A 247 -23.00 -19.76 -8.51
CA SER A 247 -22.14 -20.82 -9.07
C SER A 247 -20.70 -20.75 -8.54
N THR A 248 -19.99 -21.84 -8.72
CA THR A 248 -18.54 -21.89 -8.46
C THR A 248 -17.82 -21.31 -9.66
N ALA A 249 -17.02 -20.26 -9.41
CA ALA A 249 -16.28 -19.56 -10.45
C ALA A 249 -15.04 -18.86 -9.87
N ILE A 250 -14.12 -18.53 -10.76
CA ILE A 250 -12.95 -17.68 -10.47
C ILE A 250 -13.04 -16.44 -11.37
N GLY A 251 -12.76 -15.26 -10.85
CA GLY A 251 -12.86 -14.03 -11.63
C GLY A 251 -12.51 -12.77 -10.82
N GLY A 252 -13.00 -11.64 -11.29
CA GLY A 252 -12.74 -10.30 -10.74
C GLY A 252 -11.93 -9.41 -11.67
N GLY A 253 -11.21 -10.01 -12.62
CA GLY A 253 -10.45 -9.32 -13.65
C GLY A 253 -9.01 -8.98 -13.23
N TYR A 254 -8.40 -8.10 -14.04
CA TYR A 254 -7.02 -7.65 -13.87
C TYR A 254 -6.99 -6.35 -13.06
N PHE A 255 -5.92 -6.15 -12.28
CA PHE A 255 -5.69 -4.91 -11.50
C PHE A 255 -6.78 -4.59 -10.47
N VAL A 256 -7.31 -5.63 -9.81
CA VAL A 256 -8.15 -5.44 -8.63
C VAL A 256 -7.26 -5.03 -7.46
N PHE A 257 -7.68 -4.02 -6.72
CA PHE A 257 -6.95 -3.52 -5.56
C PHE A 257 -7.68 -3.88 -4.27
N GLY A 258 -6.91 -4.21 -3.24
CA GLY A 258 -7.40 -4.40 -1.88
C GLY A 258 -6.71 -3.44 -0.93
N GLY A 259 -7.47 -2.55 -0.30
CA GLY A 259 -6.94 -1.50 0.56
C GLY A 259 -7.69 -1.32 1.87
N PRO A 260 -7.24 -0.38 2.73
CA PRO A 260 -7.93 -0.02 3.95
C PRO A 260 -9.28 0.67 3.65
N VAL A 261 -10.17 0.64 4.62
CA VAL A 261 -11.53 1.21 4.49
C VAL A 261 -11.51 2.71 4.26
N ASN A 262 -10.61 3.40 4.93
CA ASN A 262 -10.48 4.86 4.91
C ASN A 262 -9.55 5.38 3.80
N ASP A 263 -9.12 4.53 2.90
CA ASP A 263 -8.40 4.97 1.73
C ASP A 263 -9.32 5.82 0.85
N ARG A 264 -8.85 6.99 0.46
CA ARG A 264 -9.66 7.90 -0.36
C ARG A 264 -9.63 7.40 -1.81
N PRO A 265 -10.77 7.38 -2.49
CA PRO A 265 -10.80 7.11 -3.91
C PRO A 265 -10.13 8.20 -4.71
#